data_ae24e4587f370dd09c6cdfbe637837b3
#
_entry.id   ae24e4587f370dd09c6cdfbe637837b3
#
_cell.length_a   1.000
_cell.length_b   1.000
_cell.length_c   1.000
_cell.angle_alpha   90.00
_cell.angle_beta   90.00
_cell.angle_gamma   90.00
#
_symmetry.space_group_name_H-M   'P 1'
#
loop_
_entity.id
_entity.type
_entity.pdbx_description
1 polymer ?
#
loop_
_entity_poly.entity_id
_entity_poly.type
_entity_poly.pdbx_seq_one_letter_code
_entity_poly.pdbx_strand_id
1 'polypeptide(L)'
;LGRTRRPPIFPTEQAYPMRILELKAMRGPNSWSVRRHHLIVMRLDIEDLEQRPTDKIPGFYERITTMLPTMVSHRCSEDHEGGFWSRVKRGTWMGHVIEHIALEIQTLAGMETGFGRTRSTREKGVYNVVFSYVEEPVGLFAAKSAVRIAQALIDGTPYDLEADIQQMRELREESRLGPSTASIVHEAVGRGIPYLRLNGQSLVQLGHGVHQKRIRATITSKTSNIGVEIACDKEETKQLLESYEIPVPKGRVVRTEEGLKDALTVVGYPCVIKPIGGNHGRGATIG
;
A
#
# COMPACT_ATOMS: atom_id res chain seq x y z
N LEU A 1 0.32 57.58 7.06
CA LEU A 1 -0.49 56.78 7.98
C LEU A 1 -0.30 55.28 7.60
N GLY A 2 0.75 54.69 8.19
CA GLY A 2 1.14 53.30 7.98
C GLY A 2 0.23 52.32 8.74
N ARG A 3 -0.44 51.43 8.03
CA ARG A 3 -1.11 50.28 8.64
C ARG A 3 -0.05 49.19 8.89
N THR A 4 0.35 49.01 10.14
CA THR A 4 1.11 47.84 10.58
C THR A 4 0.24 46.58 10.43
N ARG A 5 0.58 45.72 9.48
CA ARG A 5 0.03 44.37 9.41
C ARG A 5 0.53 43.56 10.59
N ARG A 6 -0.37 43.13 11.47
CA ARG A 6 -0.07 42.12 12.49
C ARG A 6 0.33 40.82 11.77
N PRO A 7 1.40 40.14 12.19
CA PRO A 7 1.70 38.82 11.65
C PRO A 7 0.56 37.84 11.99
N PRO A 8 0.31 36.83 11.12
CA PRO A 8 -0.69 35.83 11.41
C PRO A 8 -0.30 35.07 12.67
N ILE A 9 -1.23 34.97 13.62
CA ILE A 9 -1.12 34.15 14.82
C ILE A 9 -1.27 32.69 14.30
N PHE A 10 -0.16 32.00 14.11
CA PHE A 10 -0.19 30.54 13.98
C PHE A 10 -0.72 29.98 15.30
N PRO A 11 -1.65 29.02 15.30
CA PRO A 11 -2.02 28.33 16.52
C PRO A 11 -0.74 27.73 17.10
N THR A 12 -0.49 28.01 18.38
CA THR A 12 0.59 27.40 19.16
C THR A 12 0.55 25.91 18.90
N GLU A 13 1.68 25.34 18.45
CA GLU A 13 1.88 23.90 18.38
C GLU A 13 1.42 23.31 19.70
N GLN A 14 0.32 22.56 19.69
CA GLN A 14 -0.05 21.72 20.81
C GLN A 14 1.14 20.77 21.01
N ALA A 15 1.81 20.91 22.13
CA ALA A 15 2.89 20.03 22.53
C ALA A 15 2.31 18.63 22.68
N TYR A 16 2.46 17.81 21.63
CA TYR A 16 2.12 16.40 21.72
C TYR A 16 3.17 15.75 22.61
N PRO A 17 2.78 15.04 23.68
CA PRO A 17 3.75 14.40 24.58
C PRO A 17 4.53 13.26 23.89
N MET A 18 4.16 12.88 22.67
CA MET A 18 4.86 11.87 21.89
C MET A 18 5.47 12.45 20.62
N ARG A 19 6.74 12.13 20.36
CA ARG A 19 7.46 12.63 19.19
C ARG A 19 8.01 11.48 18.35
N ILE A 20 7.71 11.50 17.06
CA ILE A 20 8.35 10.62 16.09
C ILE A 20 9.73 11.19 15.78
N LEU A 21 10.78 10.51 16.25
CA LEU A 21 12.17 10.92 16.04
C LEU A 21 12.71 10.45 14.70
N GLU A 22 12.29 9.27 14.26
CA GLU A 22 12.65 8.68 12.96
C GLU A 22 11.51 7.81 12.45
N LEU A 23 11.27 7.84 11.15
CA LEU A 23 10.28 6.99 10.49
C LEU A 23 10.85 6.51 9.15
N LYS A 24 10.97 5.20 8.98
CA LYS A 24 11.49 4.60 7.74
C LYS A 24 10.78 3.32 7.37
N ALA A 25 10.73 3.03 6.06
CA ALA A 25 10.27 1.78 5.51
C ALA A 25 11.45 0.86 5.15
N MET A 26 11.40 -0.38 5.62
CA MET A 26 12.32 -1.46 5.25
C MET A 26 11.69 -2.22 4.09
N ARG A 27 12.46 -2.47 3.02
CA ARG A 27 11.99 -3.08 1.77
C ARG A 27 12.66 -4.40 1.43
N GLY A 28 13.41 -4.98 2.34
CA GLY A 28 14.19 -6.19 2.11
C GLY A 28 14.65 -6.85 3.40
N PRO A 29 15.65 -7.74 3.35
CA PRO A 29 16.20 -8.38 4.52
C PRO A 29 16.58 -7.37 5.60
N ASN A 30 16.21 -7.66 6.84
CA ASN A 30 16.38 -6.74 7.95
C ASN A 30 16.65 -7.50 9.26
N SER A 31 17.10 -6.78 10.30
CA SER A 31 17.40 -7.34 11.62
C SER A 31 16.18 -7.58 12.51
N TRP A 32 15.00 -7.12 12.11
CA TRP A 32 13.77 -7.21 12.90
C TRP A 32 13.04 -8.53 12.71
N SER A 33 13.07 -9.05 11.47
CA SER A 33 12.41 -10.31 11.12
C SER A 33 13.13 -11.01 9.96
N VAL A 34 13.35 -12.29 10.10
CA VAL A 34 13.93 -13.14 9.05
C VAL A 34 12.91 -13.36 7.91
N ARG A 35 11.61 -13.36 8.23
CA ARG A 35 10.53 -13.71 7.29
C ARG A 35 9.81 -12.50 6.72
N ARG A 36 9.82 -11.36 7.40
CA ARG A 36 9.06 -10.16 7.02
C ARG A 36 10.02 -9.09 6.52
N HIS A 37 9.91 -8.76 5.25
CA HIS A 37 10.82 -7.83 4.58
C HIS A 37 10.24 -6.42 4.45
N HIS A 38 8.92 -6.27 4.53
CA HIS A 38 8.21 -4.99 4.44
C HIS A 38 7.78 -4.55 5.85
N LEU A 39 8.59 -3.70 6.46
CA LEU A 39 8.37 -3.22 7.82
C LEU A 39 8.50 -1.69 7.90
N ILE A 40 7.59 -1.06 8.61
CA ILE A 40 7.80 0.29 9.11
C ILE A 40 8.60 0.19 10.41
N VAL A 41 9.61 1.03 10.53
CA VAL A 41 10.38 1.22 11.76
C VAL A 41 10.24 2.66 12.17
N MET A 42 9.57 2.89 13.28
CA MET A 42 9.36 4.21 13.88
C MET A 42 10.12 4.28 15.20
N ARG A 43 11.01 5.24 15.32
CA ARG A 43 11.63 5.60 16.59
C ARG A 43 10.77 6.68 17.26
N LEU A 44 10.15 6.32 18.35
CA LEU A 44 9.14 7.11 19.05
C LEU A 44 9.63 7.45 20.47
N ASP A 45 9.60 8.72 20.81
CA ASP A 45 9.76 9.21 22.16
C ASP A 45 8.37 9.38 22.78
N ILE A 46 8.09 8.63 23.86
CA ILE A 46 6.81 8.69 24.59
C ILE A 46 6.89 9.62 25.83
N GLU A 47 8.04 10.23 26.04
CA GLU A 47 8.31 11.21 27.11
C GLU A 47 7.82 10.76 28.49
N ASP A 48 6.93 11.52 29.12
CA ASP A 48 6.40 11.25 30.47
C ASP A 48 5.47 10.00 30.52
N LEU A 49 4.94 9.57 29.39
CA LEU A 49 4.15 8.34 29.28
C LEU A 49 4.96 7.07 29.61
N GLU A 50 6.29 7.16 29.66
CA GLU A 50 7.15 6.09 30.18
C GLU A 50 6.78 5.72 31.64
N GLN A 51 6.23 6.65 32.40
CA GLN A 51 5.82 6.44 33.79
C GLN A 51 4.31 6.26 33.95
N ARG A 52 3.56 6.33 32.84
CA ARG A 52 2.12 6.26 32.80
C ARG A 52 1.65 5.17 31.83
N PRO A 53 1.84 3.88 32.15
CA PRO A 53 1.26 2.79 31.38
C PRO A 53 -0.26 2.89 31.32
N THR A 54 -0.88 2.14 30.41
CA THR A 54 -2.31 2.27 30.04
C THR A 54 -3.27 2.15 31.22
N ASP A 55 -2.94 1.34 32.23
CA ASP A 55 -3.72 1.19 33.48
C ASP A 55 -3.76 2.43 34.37
N LYS A 56 -2.80 3.35 34.16
CA LYS A 56 -2.71 4.63 34.87
C LYS A 56 -3.28 5.82 34.10
N ILE A 57 -3.87 5.59 32.95
CA ILE A 57 -4.54 6.62 32.15
C ILE A 57 -6.06 6.44 32.30
N PRO A 58 -6.74 7.32 33.06
CA PRO A 58 -8.17 7.18 33.34
C PRO A 58 -9.01 7.09 32.08
N GLY A 59 -9.89 6.06 31.99
CA GLY A 59 -10.81 5.85 30.88
C GLY A 59 -10.14 5.45 29.54
N PHE A 60 -8.84 5.16 29.51
CA PHE A 60 -8.15 4.77 28.29
C PHE A 60 -8.66 3.46 27.71
N TYR A 61 -8.85 2.45 28.58
CA TYR A 61 -9.35 1.14 28.16
C TYR A 61 -10.73 1.23 27.50
N GLU A 62 -11.64 1.96 28.10
CA GLU A 62 -13.01 2.15 27.59
C GLU A 62 -12.99 2.89 26.24
N ARG A 63 -12.16 3.92 26.12
CA ARG A 63 -12.03 4.70 24.87
C ARG A 63 -11.47 3.87 23.73
N ILE A 64 -10.37 3.12 23.94
CA ILE A 64 -9.75 2.33 22.87
C ILE A 64 -10.66 1.16 22.44
N THR A 65 -11.35 0.50 23.38
CA THR A 65 -12.28 -0.58 23.05
C THR A 65 -13.53 -0.09 22.32
N THR A 66 -13.95 1.16 22.57
CA THR A 66 -15.04 1.80 21.84
C THR A 66 -14.63 2.24 20.45
N MET A 67 -13.45 2.82 20.31
CA MET A 67 -12.95 3.34 19.02
C MET A 67 -12.52 2.25 18.06
N LEU A 68 -11.88 1.19 18.57
CA LEU A 68 -11.29 0.10 17.78
C LEU A 68 -11.72 -1.29 18.28
N PRO A 69 -13.02 -1.60 18.29
CA PRO A 69 -13.55 -2.82 18.91
C PRO A 69 -13.01 -4.11 18.26
N THR A 70 -12.66 -4.06 16.97
CA THR A 70 -12.12 -5.18 16.19
C THR A 70 -10.75 -5.65 16.66
N MET A 71 -10.01 -4.84 17.44
CA MET A 71 -8.75 -5.24 18.06
C MET A 71 -8.91 -6.39 19.09
N VAL A 72 -10.13 -6.82 19.39
CA VAL A 72 -10.37 -8.06 20.16
C VAL A 72 -9.70 -9.27 19.49
N SER A 73 -9.57 -9.27 18.16
CA SER A 73 -8.88 -10.31 17.40
C SER A 73 -7.36 -10.35 17.63
N HIS A 74 -6.78 -9.29 18.21
CA HIS A 74 -5.34 -9.20 18.45
C HIS A 74 -4.94 -10.06 19.66
N ARG A 75 -4.26 -11.17 19.36
CA ARG A 75 -3.82 -12.12 20.40
C ARG A 75 -2.65 -11.61 21.23
N CYS A 76 -1.80 -10.77 20.61
CA CYS A 76 -0.59 -10.26 21.24
C CYS A 76 0.33 -11.42 21.74
N SER A 77 1.11 -11.18 22.78
CA SER A 77 1.93 -12.19 23.44
C SER A 77 1.16 -13.14 24.38
N GLU A 78 -0.14 -12.90 24.57
CA GLU A 78 -1.01 -13.73 25.40
C GLU A 78 -1.55 -14.95 24.63
N ASP A 79 -1.44 -14.94 23.29
CA ASP A 79 -1.79 -16.02 22.35
C ASP A 79 -3.26 -16.47 22.39
N HIS A 80 -4.17 -15.61 22.88
CA HIS A 80 -5.61 -15.83 22.86
C HIS A 80 -6.35 -14.60 22.36
N GLU A 81 -7.58 -14.77 21.88
CA GLU A 81 -8.47 -13.68 21.50
C GLU A 81 -8.68 -12.73 22.68
N GLY A 82 -8.59 -11.42 22.44
CA GLY A 82 -8.62 -10.42 23.51
C GLY A 82 -7.31 -10.29 24.30
N GLY A 83 -6.24 -11.01 23.91
CA GLY A 83 -4.96 -10.94 24.61
C GLY A 83 -4.38 -9.53 24.65
N PHE A 84 -4.55 -8.73 23.60
CA PHE A 84 -4.18 -7.32 23.61
C PHE A 84 -4.98 -6.52 24.64
N TRP A 85 -6.30 -6.73 24.75
CA TRP A 85 -7.14 -6.07 25.77
C TRP A 85 -6.69 -6.40 27.19
N SER A 86 -6.32 -7.66 27.44
CA SER A 86 -5.77 -8.09 28.71
C SER A 86 -4.48 -7.33 29.06
N ARG A 87 -3.63 -7.10 28.08
CA ARG A 87 -2.40 -6.30 28.24
C ARG A 87 -2.70 -4.83 28.51
N VAL A 88 -3.62 -4.22 27.77
CA VAL A 88 -4.02 -2.82 27.97
C VAL A 88 -4.61 -2.61 29.38
N LYS A 89 -5.44 -3.54 29.83
CA LYS A 89 -6.09 -3.48 31.14
C LYS A 89 -5.12 -3.67 32.31
N ARG A 90 -4.12 -4.54 32.13
CA ARG A 90 -3.09 -4.81 33.14
C ARG A 90 -1.99 -3.76 33.19
N GLY A 91 -1.88 -2.93 32.16
CA GLY A 91 -0.87 -1.91 31.98
C GLY A 91 0.18 -2.30 30.91
N THR A 92 0.28 -1.48 29.90
CA THR A 92 1.35 -1.58 28.86
C THR A 92 1.77 -0.19 28.40
N TRP A 93 2.96 -0.10 27.78
CA TRP A 93 3.49 1.17 27.31
C TRP A 93 2.89 1.60 25.98
N MET A 94 2.82 2.90 25.76
CA MET A 94 2.15 3.48 24.60
C MET A 94 2.78 3.07 23.26
N GLY A 95 4.09 2.82 23.21
CA GLY A 95 4.74 2.29 22.00
C GLY A 95 4.13 0.96 21.52
N HIS A 96 3.80 0.06 22.45
CA HIS A 96 3.13 -1.21 22.14
C HIS A 96 1.67 -1.01 21.68
N VAL A 97 0.96 -0.05 22.29
CA VAL A 97 -0.40 0.30 21.86
C VAL A 97 -0.40 0.83 20.44
N ILE A 98 0.52 1.75 20.13
CA ILE A 98 0.67 2.36 18.80
C ILE A 98 1.00 1.31 17.73
N GLU A 99 1.83 0.32 18.07
CA GLU A 99 2.08 -0.83 17.19
C GLU A 99 0.78 -1.53 16.78
N HIS A 100 -0.04 -1.87 17.76
CA HIS A 100 -1.31 -2.56 17.53
C HIS A 100 -2.32 -1.67 16.79
N ILE A 101 -2.41 -0.39 17.11
CA ILE A 101 -3.27 0.57 16.38
C ILE A 101 -2.83 0.64 14.92
N ALA A 102 -1.51 0.75 14.65
CA ALA A 102 -1.00 0.84 13.28
C ALA A 102 -1.29 -0.41 12.44
N LEU A 103 -1.30 -1.59 13.04
CA LEU A 103 -1.72 -2.83 12.38
C LEU A 103 -3.22 -2.81 12.10
N GLU A 104 -4.03 -2.47 13.11
CA GLU A 104 -5.48 -2.49 13.03
C GLU A 104 -6.03 -1.55 11.95
N ILE A 105 -5.59 -0.29 11.93
CA ILE A 105 -6.10 0.68 10.94
C ILE A 105 -5.74 0.31 9.50
N GLN A 106 -4.62 -0.39 9.27
CA GLN A 106 -4.30 -0.97 7.97
C GLN A 106 -5.27 -2.11 7.62
N THR A 107 -5.61 -2.97 8.60
CA THR A 107 -6.57 -4.05 8.42
C THR A 107 -7.97 -3.50 8.12
N LEU A 108 -8.42 -2.47 8.82
CA LEU A 108 -9.68 -1.76 8.55
C LEU A 108 -9.72 -1.08 7.17
N ALA A 109 -8.56 -0.68 6.66
CA ALA A 109 -8.42 -0.18 5.28
C ALA A 109 -8.31 -1.31 4.22
N GLY A 110 -8.47 -2.58 4.63
CA GLY A 110 -8.48 -3.74 3.75
C GLY A 110 -7.10 -4.30 3.38
N MET A 111 -6.10 -4.13 4.26
CA MET A 111 -4.76 -4.67 4.09
C MET A 111 -4.42 -5.59 5.26
N GLU A 112 -4.29 -6.88 5.00
CA GLU A 112 -3.94 -7.84 6.05
C GLU A 112 -2.49 -7.65 6.49
N THR A 113 -2.31 -7.22 7.74
CA THR A 113 -1.04 -7.09 8.42
C THR A 113 -1.10 -7.87 9.74
N GLY A 114 0.02 -8.33 10.25
CA GLY A 114 -0.05 -9.18 11.47
C GLY A 114 1.28 -9.32 12.20
N PHE A 115 2.33 -8.63 11.76
CA PHE A 115 3.60 -8.64 12.48
C PHE A 115 3.85 -7.28 13.11
N GLY A 116 4.03 -7.28 14.42
CA GLY A 116 4.45 -6.13 15.19
C GLY A 116 5.54 -6.49 16.21
N ARG A 117 6.35 -5.54 16.56
CA ARG A 117 7.38 -5.68 17.58
C ARG A 117 7.82 -4.32 18.12
N THR A 118 7.55 -4.07 19.37
CA THR A 118 8.03 -2.88 20.08
C THR A 118 9.20 -3.24 21.00
N ARG A 119 10.26 -2.45 20.96
CA ARG A 119 11.46 -2.61 21.78
C ARG A 119 11.91 -1.26 22.34
N SER A 120 12.22 -1.22 23.64
CA SER A 120 12.89 -0.08 24.24
C SER A 120 14.31 0.11 23.66
N THR A 121 14.78 1.34 23.65
CA THR A 121 16.15 1.68 23.28
C THR A 121 17.01 1.87 24.55
N ARG A 122 18.25 2.34 24.37
CA ARG A 122 19.08 2.75 25.51
C ARG A 122 18.63 4.08 26.13
N GLU A 123 17.90 4.88 25.38
CA GLU A 123 17.34 6.13 25.86
C GLU A 123 16.00 5.85 26.53
N LYS A 124 15.82 6.34 27.76
CA LYS A 124 14.60 6.18 28.52
C LYS A 124 13.44 6.91 27.79
N GLY A 125 12.29 6.29 27.69
CA GLY A 125 11.12 6.83 27.00
C GLY A 125 11.16 6.68 25.48
N VAL A 126 12.27 6.21 24.90
CA VAL A 126 12.40 6.03 23.45
C VAL A 126 12.27 4.56 23.06
N TYR A 127 11.35 4.30 22.12
CA TYR A 127 11.02 2.97 21.62
C TYR A 127 11.21 2.87 20.11
N ASN A 128 11.62 1.69 19.66
CA ASN A 128 11.46 1.29 18.27
C ASN A 128 10.12 0.54 18.15
N VAL A 129 9.18 1.15 17.47
CA VAL A 129 7.88 0.58 17.11
C VAL A 129 8.00 0.07 15.69
N VAL A 130 7.84 -1.25 15.51
CA VAL A 130 8.04 -1.92 14.23
C VAL A 130 6.79 -2.69 13.88
N PHE A 131 6.28 -2.54 12.66
CA PHE A 131 5.12 -3.28 12.20
C PHE A 131 5.16 -3.49 10.68
N SER A 132 4.45 -4.53 10.22
CA SER A 132 4.39 -4.87 8.80
C SER A 132 3.45 -3.94 8.03
N TYR A 133 3.74 -3.77 6.75
CA TYR A 133 2.86 -3.06 5.81
C TYR A 133 2.68 -3.87 4.52
N VAL A 134 1.59 -3.59 3.80
CA VAL A 134 1.35 -4.10 2.44
C VAL A 134 1.80 -3.07 1.41
N GLU A 135 1.29 -1.85 1.51
CA GLU A 135 1.69 -0.72 0.69
C GLU A 135 2.45 0.31 1.54
N GLU A 136 3.64 0.68 1.08
CA GLU A 136 4.55 1.55 1.84
C GLU A 136 3.95 2.92 2.21
N PRO A 137 3.30 3.66 1.28
CA PRO A 137 2.68 4.94 1.63
C PRO A 137 1.63 4.80 2.73
N VAL A 138 0.88 3.70 2.71
CA VAL A 138 -0.12 3.41 3.75
C VAL A 138 0.53 3.09 5.08
N GLY A 139 1.58 2.28 5.10
CA GLY A 139 2.34 1.97 6.32
C GLY A 139 2.93 3.20 6.99
N LEU A 140 3.50 4.12 6.19
CA LEU A 140 4.03 5.40 6.67
C LEU A 140 2.93 6.33 7.19
N PHE A 141 1.78 6.35 6.54
CA PHE A 141 0.62 7.10 7.01
C PHE A 141 0.06 6.49 8.30
N ALA A 142 -0.10 5.17 8.36
CA ALA A 142 -0.57 4.44 9.53
C ALA A 142 0.29 4.70 10.78
N ALA A 143 1.62 4.79 10.62
CA ALA A 143 2.51 5.15 11.73
C ALA A 143 2.15 6.50 12.36
N LYS A 144 1.94 7.51 11.53
CA LYS A 144 1.58 8.86 11.99
C LYS A 144 0.18 8.91 12.56
N SER A 145 -0.78 8.25 11.92
CA SER A 145 -2.16 8.15 12.39
C SER A 145 -2.26 7.44 13.74
N ALA A 146 -1.53 6.34 13.92
CA ALA A 146 -1.53 5.60 15.18
C ALA A 146 -1.04 6.46 16.36
N VAL A 147 -0.07 7.34 16.15
CA VAL A 147 0.38 8.29 17.18
C VAL A 147 -0.71 9.32 17.48
N ARG A 148 -1.38 9.88 16.46
CA ARG A 148 -2.50 10.83 16.66
C ARG A 148 -3.69 10.19 17.37
N ILE A 149 -4.05 8.96 16.97
CA ILE A 149 -5.13 8.19 17.61
C ILE A 149 -4.79 7.93 19.08
N ALA A 150 -3.58 7.45 19.36
CA ALA A 150 -3.15 7.19 20.72
C ALA A 150 -3.20 8.47 21.57
N GLN A 151 -2.78 9.62 21.01
CA GLN A 151 -2.85 10.91 21.70
C GLN A 151 -4.31 11.29 22.00
N ALA A 152 -5.21 11.19 21.02
CA ALA A 152 -6.64 11.48 21.24
C ALA A 152 -7.27 10.57 22.31
N LEU A 153 -6.86 9.28 22.33
CA LEU A 153 -7.29 8.33 23.35
C LEU A 153 -6.75 8.69 24.75
N ILE A 154 -5.54 9.22 24.87
CA ILE A 154 -4.97 9.67 26.13
C ILE A 154 -5.73 10.91 26.64
N ASP A 155 -5.94 11.88 25.78
CA ASP A 155 -6.54 13.17 26.10
C ASP A 155 -8.08 13.09 26.23
N GLY A 156 -8.69 12.00 25.75
CA GLY A 156 -10.14 11.84 25.71
C GLY A 156 -10.81 12.80 24.72
N THR A 157 -10.10 13.21 23.66
CA THR A 157 -10.63 14.09 22.62
C THR A 157 -11.24 13.30 21.46
N PRO A 158 -12.25 13.85 20.74
CA PRO A 158 -12.80 13.23 19.55
C PRO A 158 -11.73 13.03 18.47
N TYR A 159 -11.84 11.94 17.72
CA TYR A 159 -10.96 11.63 16.59
C TYR A 159 -11.76 11.06 15.43
N ASP A 160 -11.53 11.56 14.23
CA ASP A 160 -12.16 11.06 13.00
C ASP A 160 -11.34 9.89 12.42
N LEU A 161 -11.60 8.70 12.94
CA LEU A 161 -10.94 7.47 12.51
C LEU A 161 -11.29 7.11 11.06
N GLU A 162 -12.55 7.33 10.64
CA GLU A 162 -12.98 6.96 9.29
C GLU A 162 -12.29 7.80 8.22
N ALA A 163 -12.01 9.08 8.49
CA ALA A 163 -11.24 9.92 7.58
C ALA A 163 -9.82 9.35 7.34
N ASP A 164 -9.14 8.88 8.37
CA ASP A 164 -7.83 8.24 8.23
C ASP A 164 -7.91 6.90 7.48
N ILE A 165 -8.92 6.08 7.75
CA ILE A 165 -9.15 4.82 7.05
C ILE A 165 -9.43 5.07 5.57
N GLN A 166 -10.25 6.07 5.24
CA GLN A 166 -10.56 6.44 3.87
C GLN A 166 -9.30 6.93 3.14
N GLN A 167 -8.50 7.77 3.77
CA GLN A 167 -7.22 8.23 3.21
C GLN A 167 -6.26 7.06 2.95
N MET A 168 -6.23 6.06 3.83
CA MET A 168 -5.43 4.85 3.61
C MET A 168 -5.94 4.01 2.43
N ARG A 169 -7.26 3.92 2.23
CA ARG A 169 -7.86 3.26 1.05
C ARG A 169 -7.45 3.98 -0.24
N GLU A 170 -7.47 5.31 -0.27
CA GLU A 170 -7.03 6.11 -1.41
C GLU A 170 -5.55 5.90 -1.71
N LEU A 171 -4.68 6.02 -0.70
CA LEU A 171 -3.25 5.75 -0.83
C LEU A 171 -2.97 4.32 -1.34
N ARG A 172 -3.74 3.33 -0.90
CA ARG A 172 -3.65 1.96 -1.39
C ARG A 172 -4.00 1.86 -2.87
N GLU A 173 -5.12 2.46 -3.30
CA GLU A 173 -5.52 2.43 -4.71
C GLU A 173 -4.51 3.12 -5.62
N GLU A 174 -3.91 4.22 -5.18
CA GLU A 174 -2.86 4.92 -5.91
C GLU A 174 -1.54 4.13 -5.98
N SER A 175 -1.20 3.40 -4.93
CA SER A 175 0.09 2.72 -4.81
C SER A 175 0.08 1.27 -5.25
N ARG A 176 -1.05 0.58 -5.26
CA ARG A 176 -1.12 -0.85 -5.58
C ARG A 176 -0.56 -1.19 -6.97
N LEU A 177 0.00 -2.37 -7.07
CA LEU A 177 0.40 -2.92 -8.36
C LEU A 177 -0.82 -3.20 -9.24
N GLY A 178 -0.70 -2.96 -10.54
CA GLY A 178 -1.73 -3.39 -11.49
C GLY A 178 -1.98 -4.91 -11.41
N PRO A 179 -3.18 -5.42 -11.79
CA PRO A 179 -3.61 -6.78 -11.50
C PRO A 179 -2.65 -7.86 -12.02
N SER A 180 -2.12 -7.70 -13.22
CA SER A 180 -1.17 -8.67 -13.81
C SER A 180 0.14 -8.75 -13.03
N THR A 181 0.71 -7.59 -12.67
CA THR A 181 1.96 -7.54 -11.87
C THR A 181 1.72 -8.06 -10.47
N ALA A 182 0.58 -7.70 -9.86
CA ALA A 182 0.20 -8.17 -8.54
C ALA A 182 0.07 -9.70 -8.49
N SER A 183 -0.55 -10.32 -9.50
CA SER A 183 -0.68 -11.78 -9.59
C SER A 183 0.68 -12.48 -9.68
N ILE A 184 1.62 -11.94 -10.48
CA ILE A 184 2.97 -12.50 -10.59
C ILE A 184 3.71 -12.37 -9.26
N VAL A 185 3.62 -11.21 -8.62
CA VAL A 185 4.28 -10.97 -7.32
C VAL A 185 3.67 -11.87 -6.24
N HIS A 186 2.35 -12.01 -6.19
CA HIS A 186 1.66 -12.87 -5.24
C HIS A 186 2.12 -14.34 -5.37
N GLU A 187 2.18 -14.85 -6.58
CA GLU A 187 2.66 -16.21 -6.83
C GLU A 187 4.13 -16.38 -6.47
N ALA A 188 4.97 -15.40 -6.75
CA ALA A 188 6.38 -15.41 -6.34
C ALA A 188 6.53 -15.47 -4.82
N VAL A 189 5.76 -14.67 -4.09
CA VAL A 189 5.74 -14.67 -2.62
C VAL A 189 5.25 -16.01 -2.07
N GLY A 190 4.19 -16.58 -2.66
CA GLY A 190 3.68 -17.92 -2.30
C GLY A 190 4.73 -19.01 -2.44
N ARG A 191 5.66 -18.88 -3.39
CA ARG A 191 6.83 -19.76 -3.58
C ARG A 191 8.04 -19.40 -2.72
N GLY A 192 7.93 -18.45 -1.82
CA GLY A 192 9.05 -17.99 -0.98
C GLY A 192 10.08 -17.12 -1.72
N ILE A 193 9.75 -16.61 -2.93
CA ILE A 193 10.62 -15.71 -3.69
C ILE A 193 10.39 -14.28 -3.19
N PRO A 194 11.39 -13.63 -2.60
CA PRO A 194 11.27 -12.25 -2.15
C PRO A 194 11.15 -11.30 -3.34
N TYR A 195 10.46 -10.19 -3.13
CA TYR A 195 10.36 -9.16 -4.15
C TYR A 195 10.75 -7.78 -3.62
N LEU A 196 11.13 -6.91 -4.54
CA LEU A 196 11.45 -5.52 -4.28
C LEU A 196 10.81 -4.65 -5.38
N ARG A 197 9.97 -3.72 -5.00
CA ARG A 197 9.43 -2.72 -5.92
C ARG A 197 10.48 -1.65 -6.17
N LEU A 198 10.86 -1.43 -7.42
CA LEU A 198 11.96 -0.53 -7.78
C LEU A 198 11.49 0.89 -8.14
N ASN A 199 10.20 1.08 -8.40
CA ASN A 199 9.61 2.40 -8.68
C ASN A 199 8.14 2.46 -8.23
N GLY A 200 7.53 3.63 -8.31
CA GLY A 200 6.10 3.84 -8.01
C GLY A 200 5.13 3.19 -9.01
N GLN A 201 5.64 2.55 -10.07
CA GLN A 201 4.84 1.88 -11.10
C GLN A 201 4.97 0.35 -10.97
N SER A 202 5.13 -0.34 -12.10
CA SER A 202 5.13 -1.80 -12.19
C SER A 202 6.50 -2.46 -12.32
N LEU A 203 7.60 -1.72 -12.09
CA LEU A 203 8.94 -2.30 -12.13
C LEU A 203 9.24 -3.01 -10.81
N VAL A 204 9.34 -4.33 -10.87
CA VAL A 204 9.55 -5.19 -9.71
C VAL A 204 10.75 -6.11 -9.95
N GLN A 205 11.57 -6.28 -8.93
CA GLN A 205 12.60 -7.29 -8.86
C GLN A 205 12.08 -8.48 -8.05
N LEU A 206 12.23 -9.67 -8.58
CA LEU A 206 11.96 -10.95 -7.91
C LEU A 206 13.30 -11.61 -7.58
N GLY A 207 13.46 -12.08 -6.35
CA GLY A 207 14.70 -12.67 -5.87
C GLY A 207 15.82 -11.66 -5.65
N HIS A 208 16.98 -12.14 -5.22
CA HIS A 208 18.16 -11.36 -4.89
C HIS A 208 19.42 -11.88 -5.57
N GLY A 209 20.44 -11.04 -5.65
CA GLY A 209 21.78 -11.38 -6.16
C GLY A 209 21.73 -11.89 -7.61
N VAL A 210 22.47 -12.95 -7.87
CA VAL A 210 22.61 -13.55 -9.22
C VAL A 210 21.30 -14.19 -9.72
N HIS A 211 20.39 -14.52 -8.83
CA HIS A 211 19.11 -15.14 -9.17
C HIS A 211 18.00 -14.11 -9.40
N GLN A 212 18.28 -12.82 -9.21
CA GLN A 212 17.26 -11.77 -9.41
C GLN A 212 16.73 -11.76 -10.85
N LYS A 213 15.43 -11.53 -10.98
CA LYS A 213 14.76 -11.27 -12.25
C LYS A 213 13.95 -9.98 -12.13
N ARG A 214 13.86 -9.23 -13.20
CA ARG A 214 13.05 -8.00 -13.23
C ARG A 214 11.88 -8.19 -14.16
N ILE A 215 10.75 -7.65 -13.75
CA ILE A 215 9.53 -7.59 -14.53
C ILE A 215 9.02 -6.15 -14.57
N ARG A 216 8.36 -5.78 -15.65
CA ARG A 216 7.58 -4.55 -15.78
C ARG A 216 6.22 -4.93 -16.38
N ALA A 217 5.16 -4.80 -15.59
CA ALA A 217 3.88 -5.44 -15.89
C ALA A 217 4.06 -6.94 -16.16
N THR A 218 3.86 -7.41 -17.37
CA THR A 218 4.09 -8.80 -17.82
C THR A 218 5.39 -8.99 -18.61
N ILE A 219 6.12 -7.91 -18.88
CA ILE A 219 7.38 -7.95 -19.64
C ILE A 219 8.51 -8.39 -18.70
N THR A 220 9.33 -9.31 -19.17
CA THR A 220 10.50 -9.83 -18.45
C THR A 220 11.80 -9.47 -19.19
N SER A 221 12.95 -9.71 -18.56
CA SER A 221 14.25 -9.58 -19.20
C SER A 221 14.50 -10.55 -20.39
N LYS A 222 13.60 -11.52 -20.60
CA LYS A 222 13.63 -12.45 -21.72
C LYS A 222 12.62 -12.13 -22.81
N THR A 223 11.76 -11.14 -22.62
CA THR A 223 10.79 -10.69 -23.61
C THR A 223 11.53 -9.88 -24.68
N SER A 224 11.44 -10.30 -25.92
CA SER A 224 12.05 -9.60 -27.07
C SER A 224 11.37 -8.27 -27.32
N ASN A 225 12.14 -7.21 -27.55
CA ASN A 225 11.59 -5.91 -27.99
C ASN A 225 10.83 -6.05 -29.31
N ILE A 226 11.34 -6.83 -30.26
CA ILE A 226 10.65 -7.13 -31.52
C ILE A 226 9.29 -7.77 -31.26
N GLY A 227 9.23 -8.74 -30.34
CA GLY A 227 7.95 -9.36 -29.96
C GLY A 227 6.97 -8.39 -29.29
N VAL A 228 7.47 -7.38 -28.54
CA VAL A 228 6.64 -6.34 -27.96
C VAL A 228 6.11 -5.39 -29.04
N GLU A 229 6.95 -4.98 -29.99
CA GLU A 229 6.56 -4.11 -31.11
C GLU A 229 5.47 -4.77 -31.95
N ILE A 230 5.68 -6.02 -32.37
CA ILE A 230 4.68 -6.82 -33.11
C ILE A 230 3.38 -6.90 -32.32
N ALA A 231 3.43 -7.25 -31.04
CA ALA A 231 2.24 -7.39 -30.20
C ALA A 231 1.49 -6.05 -29.98
N CYS A 232 2.15 -4.92 -30.12
CA CYS A 232 1.54 -3.60 -30.04
C CYS A 232 0.89 -3.13 -31.34
N ASP A 233 1.29 -3.70 -32.49
CA ASP A 233 0.70 -3.40 -33.80
C ASP A 233 -0.28 -4.53 -34.20
N LYS A 234 -1.58 -4.18 -34.25
CA LYS A 234 -2.65 -5.16 -34.54
C LYS A 234 -2.61 -5.66 -35.98
N GLU A 235 -2.13 -4.85 -36.90
CA GLU A 235 -2.04 -5.22 -38.32
C GLU A 235 -0.86 -6.15 -38.55
N GLU A 236 0.31 -5.79 -38.01
CA GLU A 236 1.51 -6.63 -38.12
C GLU A 236 1.31 -7.97 -37.45
N THR A 237 0.74 -7.98 -36.22
CA THR A 237 0.35 -9.23 -35.52
C THR A 237 -0.55 -10.10 -36.37
N LYS A 238 -1.60 -9.50 -36.98
CA LYS A 238 -2.55 -10.22 -37.81
C LYS A 238 -1.87 -10.83 -39.04
N GLN A 239 -1.09 -10.05 -39.80
CA GLN A 239 -0.37 -10.53 -40.98
C GLN A 239 0.59 -11.68 -40.62
N LEU A 240 1.31 -11.56 -39.50
CA LEU A 240 2.19 -12.61 -39.03
C LEU A 240 1.43 -13.89 -38.72
N LEU A 241 0.31 -13.82 -38.00
CA LEU A 241 -0.52 -14.99 -37.67
C LEU A 241 -1.12 -15.64 -38.93
N GLU A 242 -1.61 -14.83 -39.90
CA GLU A 242 -2.10 -15.30 -41.19
C GLU A 242 -1.02 -16.02 -41.98
N SER A 243 0.24 -15.55 -41.97
CA SER A 243 1.35 -16.20 -42.65
C SER A 243 1.69 -17.60 -42.09
N TYR A 244 1.29 -17.88 -40.85
CA TYR A 244 1.40 -19.18 -40.20
C TYR A 244 0.07 -19.98 -40.23
N GLU A 245 -0.88 -19.58 -41.09
CA GLU A 245 -2.19 -20.22 -41.25
C GLU A 245 -3.02 -20.28 -39.96
N ILE A 246 -2.73 -19.38 -38.99
CA ILE A 246 -3.49 -19.25 -37.77
C ILE A 246 -4.76 -18.44 -38.05
N PRO A 247 -5.96 -18.94 -37.72
CA PRO A 247 -7.20 -18.24 -37.97
C PRO A 247 -7.27 -16.90 -37.24
N VAL A 248 -7.53 -15.82 -37.99
CA VAL A 248 -7.73 -14.46 -37.45
C VAL A 248 -9.03 -13.88 -37.97
N PRO A 249 -9.66 -12.93 -37.25
CA PRO A 249 -10.83 -12.21 -37.75
C PRO A 249 -10.52 -11.45 -39.04
N LYS A 250 -11.44 -11.46 -40.00
CA LYS A 250 -11.34 -10.61 -41.19
C LYS A 250 -11.22 -9.13 -40.77
N GLY A 251 -10.38 -8.38 -41.43
CA GLY A 251 -10.19 -6.96 -41.14
C GLY A 251 -9.26 -6.28 -42.15
N ARG A 252 -9.37 -4.98 -42.25
CA ARG A 252 -8.51 -4.14 -43.10
C ARG A 252 -8.15 -2.84 -42.39
N VAL A 253 -6.94 -2.35 -42.61
CA VAL A 253 -6.56 -1.02 -42.18
C VAL A 253 -7.22 0.00 -43.10
N VAL A 254 -7.89 0.99 -42.53
CA VAL A 254 -8.54 2.08 -43.24
C VAL A 254 -7.97 3.42 -42.81
N ARG A 255 -7.79 4.33 -43.75
CA ARG A 255 -7.24 5.67 -43.50
C ARG A 255 -8.15 6.80 -43.99
N THR A 256 -9.17 6.46 -44.78
CA THR A 256 -10.14 7.39 -45.36
C THR A 256 -11.53 6.83 -45.21
N GLU A 257 -12.54 7.70 -45.34
CA GLU A 257 -13.93 7.30 -45.30
C GLU A 257 -14.33 6.39 -46.49
N GLU A 258 -13.77 6.62 -47.65
CA GLU A 258 -13.96 5.75 -48.82
C GLU A 258 -13.37 4.36 -48.57
N GLY A 259 -12.12 4.29 -48.05
CA GLY A 259 -11.52 3.02 -47.67
C GLY A 259 -12.29 2.27 -46.59
N LEU A 260 -13.00 2.99 -45.70
CA LEU A 260 -13.90 2.36 -44.72
C LEU A 260 -15.09 1.69 -45.42
N LYS A 261 -15.74 2.35 -46.37
CA LYS A 261 -16.87 1.77 -47.14
C LYS A 261 -16.44 0.50 -47.87
N ASP A 262 -15.28 0.55 -48.52
CA ASP A 262 -14.71 -0.64 -49.20
C ASP A 262 -14.38 -1.78 -48.20
N ALA A 263 -13.83 -1.45 -47.05
CA ALA A 263 -13.52 -2.43 -46.03
C ALA A 263 -14.79 -3.13 -45.47
N LEU A 264 -15.88 -2.39 -45.29
CA LEU A 264 -17.16 -2.91 -44.83
C LEU A 264 -17.77 -3.95 -45.80
N THR A 265 -17.54 -3.79 -47.11
CA THR A 265 -18.01 -4.80 -48.11
C THR A 265 -17.29 -6.15 -47.95
N VAL A 266 -16.03 -6.12 -47.46
CA VAL A 266 -15.19 -7.31 -47.28
C VAL A 266 -15.40 -7.94 -45.89
N VAL A 267 -15.48 -7.08 -44.87
CA VAL A 267 -15.60 -7.53 -43.46
C VAL A 267 -17.02 -7.92 -43.12
N GLY A 268 -18.01 -7.14 -43.56
CA GLY A 268 -19.43 -7.34 -43.26
C GLY A 268 -19.80 -6.80 -41.86
N TYR A 269 -21.08 -6.98 -41.52
CA TYR A 269 -21.64 -6.61 -40.21
C TYR A 269 -22.04 -7.85 -39.40
N PRO A 270 -21.97 -7.82 -38.06
CA PRO A 270 -21.49 -6.73 -37.25
C PRO A 270 -19.95 -6.58 -37.33
N CYS A 271 -19.46 -5.37 -37.22
CA CYS A 271 -18.01 -5.09 -37.28
C CYS A 271 -17.55 -4.17 -36.16
N VAL A 272 -16.23 -4.10 -35.94
CA VAL A 272 -15.61 -3.22 -34.95
C VAL A 272 -14.52 -2.38 -35.63
N ILE A 273 -14.63 -1.07 -35.47
CA ILE A 273 -13.58 -0.13 -35.85
C ILE A 273 -12.76 0.20 -34.62
N LYS A 274 -11.44 0.09 -34.72
CA LYS A 274 -10.53 0.34 -33.61
C LYS A 274 -9.20 0.94 -34.09
N PRO A 275 -8.52 1.77 -33.29
CA PRO A 275 -7.17 2.25 -33.63
C PRO A 275 -6.19 1.07 -33.79
N ILE A 276 -5.21 1.22 -34.71
CA ILE A 276 -4.14 0.24 -34.92
C ILE A 276 -3.34 0.07 -33.61
N GLY A 277 -2.83 1.17 -33.07
CA GLY A 277 -2.25 1.21 -31.74
C GLY A 277 -3.32 1.47 -30.67
N GLY A 278 -3.08 1.08 -29.43
CA GLY A 278 -3.99 1.28 -28.33
C GLY A 278 -4.54 -0.05 -27.75
N ASN A 279 -5.07 0.04 -26.52
CA ASN A 279 -5.47 -1.10 -25.73
C ASN A 279 -6.76 -0.80 -24.93
N HIS A 280 -7.28 -1.77 -24.24
CA HIS A 280 -8.46 -1.65 -23.36
C HIS A 280 -9.71 -1.07 -24.01
N GLY A 281 -9.91 -1.28 -25.31
CA GLY A 281 -11.09 -0.79 -26.03
C GLY A 281 -11.14 0.73 -26.27
N ARG A 282 -10.08 1.45 -25.94
CA ARG A 282 -10.03 2.92 -26.16
C ARG A 282 -10.15 3.24 -27.66
N GLY A 283 -11.11 4.08 -28.02
CA GLY A 283 -11.39 4.45 -29.39
C GLY A 283 -12.00 3.34 -30.26
N ALA A 284 -12.49 2.26 -29.67
CA ALA A 284 -13.22 1.21 -30.39
C ALA A 284 -14.70 1.61 -30.55
N THR A 285 -15.22 1.45 -31.79
CA THR A 285 -16.64 1.63 -32.12
C THR A 285 -17.19 0.30 -32.64
N ILE A 286 -18.35 -0.09 -32.15
CA ILE A 286 -19.07 -1.31 -32.54
C ILE A 286 -20.30 -0.88 -33.35
N GLY A 287 -20.49 -1.44 -34.54
CA GLY A 287 -21.61 -1.17 -35.41
C GLY A 287 -22.19 -2.42 -36.03
#